data_4f3712fb08eb537d6913692ee80a84d2
#
_entry.id   4f3712fb08eb537d6913692ee80a84d2
#
_cell.length_a   1.000
_cell.length_b   1.000
_cell.length_c   1.000
_cell.angle_alpha   90.00
_cell.angle_beta   90.00
_cell.angle_gamma   90.00
#
_symmetry.space_group_name_H-M   'P 1'
#
loop_
_entity.id
_entity.type
_entity.pdbx_description
1 polymer ?
#
loop_
_entity_poly.entity_id
_entity_poly.type
_entity_poly.pdbx_seq_one_letter_code
_entity_poly.pdbx_strand_id
1 'polypeptide(L)'
;MFTTLPWFNAAFPLYLAPMAGVTDKIFRQICKRYGADVLVTEFVSAEGVFRRNERTREYLDFADGERPLGVQLFGANPAHMAEAARQVVDWVAPDFIDLNFGCPVNKVVAKNGGSALLKDCPTLSSVAKAVVQAVAPLPVTAKIRIGWDANSINAVRVAEILQGCGIAALAVHGRTRAQGYSGEADWRVIGEVAEGVTIPVIGNGDLFSAQEVVRRRTETKIAGVMIGRAAMSAPWIFRQIKYYLVTGELLPAPELSERWNVIIEHCRRHAADWGDEEQAIRSMRARLMAYSKNLPEAKALRERFQHVSTVGEIEDIAETHQAGPKEGLRPNASRLEPADTRRTAARSVLNFSPTA
;
A
#
# COMPACT_ATOMS: atom_id res chain seq x y z
N MET A 1 23.30 -14.98 -15.28
CA MET A 1 23.78 -14.25 -14.08
C MET A 1 22.58 -13.46 -13.57
N PHE A 2 22.08 -13.73 -12.34
CA PHE A 2 21.00 -12.92 -11.78
C PHE A 2 21.54 -11.53 -11.47
N THR A 3 20.85 -10.49 -11.94
CA THR A 3 21.22 -9.11 -11.60
C THR A 3 20.96 -8.89 -10.12
N THR A 4 22.00 -8.66 -9.36
CA THR A 4 21.88 -8.41 -7.91
C THR A 4 21.25 -7.04 -7.68
N LEU A 5 20.28 -6.98 -6.78
CA LEU A 5 19.66 -5.72 -6.34
C LEU A 5 20.48 -5.15 -5.18
N PRO A 6 21.17 -4.01 -5.35
CA PRO A 6 22.18 -3.52 -4.39
C PRO A 6 21.62 -3.28 -2.98
N TRP A 7 20.33 -2.95 -2.86
CA TRP A 7 19.71 -2.65 -1.58
C TRP A 7 19.41 -3.88 -0.70
N PHE A 8 19.70 -5.11 -1.17
CA PHE A 8 19.69 -6.32 -0.34
C PHE A 8 21.04 -6.66 0.28
N ASN A 9 22.13 -6.01 -0.14
CA ASN A 9 23.51 -6.44 0.21
C ASN A 9 23.86 -6.25 1.69
N ALA A 10 23.16 -5.41 2.46
CA ALA A 10 23.50 -5.14 3.85
C ALA A 10 22.29 -4.82 4.76
N ALA A 11 21.07 -4.87 4.26
CA ALA A 11 19.90 -4.42 4.99
C ALA A 11 18.68 -5.30 4.72
N PHE A 12 17.71 -5.22 5.63
CA PHE A 12 16.36 -5.73 5.45
C PHE A 12 15.48 -4.59 4.92
N PRO A 13 15.33 -4.44 3.56
CA PRO A 13 14.72 -3.28 2.97
C PRO A 13 13.21 -3.21 3.21
N LEU A 14 12.74 -1.98 3.43
CA LEU A 14 11.34 -1.63 3.60
C LEU A 14 10.82 -1.02 2.30
N TYR A 15 9.91 -1.72 1.64
CA TYR A 15 9.28 -1.27 0.40
C TYR A 15 7.97 -0.55 0.68
N LEU A 16 7.69 0.53 -0.06
CA LEU A 16 6.33 1.05 -0.18
C LEU A 16 5.58 0.26 -1.25
N ALA A 17 4.42 -0.27 -0.90
CA ALA A 17 3.60 -1.04 -1.84
C ALA A 17 3.00 -0.13 -2.94
N PRO A 18 2.96 -0.56 -4.21
CA PRO A 18 2.23 0.10 -5.27
C PRO A 18 0.72 0.02 -5.01
N MET A 19 0.05 1.17 -4.87
CA MET A 19 -1.37 1.26 -4.58
C MET A 19 -2.02 2.32 -5.46
N ALA A 20 -2.91 1.90 -6.37
CA ALA A 20 -3.59 2.79 -7.31
C ALA A 20 -4.37 3.90 -6.59
N GLY A 21 -4.20 5.14 -7.04
CA GLY A 21 -4.76 6.34 -6.44
C GLY A 21 -4.17 6.67 -5.06
N VAL A 22 -3.03 6.07 -4.69
CA VAL A 22 -2.39 6.26 -3.38
C VAL A 22 -0.90 6.56 -3.48
N THR A 23 -0.14 5.79 -4.22
CA THR A 23 1.32 5.94 -4.27
C THR A 23 1.77 6.84 -5.41
N ASP A 24 1.10 8.02 -5.51
CA ASP A 24 1.56 9.11 -6.37
C ASP A 24 2.94 9.63 -5.94
N LYS A 25 3.54 10.48 -6.78
CA LYS A 25 4.87 11.05 -6.57
C LYS A 25 5.03 11.70 -5.19
N ILE A 26 4.04 12.47 -4.74
CA ILE A 26 4.12 13.21 -3.49
C ILE A 26 4.11 12.27 -2.30
N PHE A 27 3.20 11.28 -2.30
CA PHE A 27 3.13 10.30 -1.22
C PHE A 27 4.36 9.41 -1.16
N ARG A 28 4.93 9.01 -2.31
CA ARG A 28 6.19 8.27 -2.37
C ARG A 28 7.32 9.04 -1.70
N GLN A 29 7.45 10.35 -1.99
CA GLN A 29 8.48 11.21 -1.39
C GLN A 29 8.28 11.38 0.12
N ILE A 30 7.03 11.50 0.59
CA ILE A 30 6.72 11.52 2.03
C ILE A 30 7.19 10.21 2.68
N CYS A 31 6.82 9.05 2.12
CA CYS A 31 7.25 7.76 2.66
C CYS A 31 8.77 7.57 2.61
N LYS A 32 9.43 8.06 1.55
CA LYS A 32 10.90 8.04 1.42
C LYS A 32 11.57 8.82 2.53
N ARG A 33 11.10 10.02 2.83
CA ARG A 33 11.59 10.87 3.93
C ARG A 33 11.45 10.17 5.30
N TYR A 34 10.39 9.38 5.47
CA TYR A 34 10.19 8.59 6.68
C TYR A 34 10.93 7.25 6.67
N GLY A 35 11.70 6.94 5.64
CA GLY A 35 12.63 5.81 5.65
C GLY A 35 12.18 4.60 4.82
N ALA A 36 11.22 4.72 3.90
CA ALA A 36 11.02 3.69 2.90
C ALA A 36 12.30 3.55 2.05
N ASP A 37 12.84 2.35 1.94
CA ASP A 37 14.10 2.12 1.23
C ASP A 37 13.87 2.06 -0.28
N VAL A 38 12.86 1.32 -0.72
CA VAL A 38 12.55 1.07 -2.12
C VAL A 38 11.11 1.49 -2.41
N LEU A 39 10.93 2.21 -3.50
CA LEU A 39 9.64 2.70 -3.94
C LEU A 39 9.23 2.01 -5.25
N VAL A 40 7.92 1.88 -5.44
CA VAL A 40 7.33 1.39 -6.70
C VAL A 40 6.21 2.34 -7.10
N THR A 41 6.15 2.70 -8.38
CA THR A 41 5.08 3.58 -8.89
C THR A 41 3.71 2.91 -8.79
N GLU A 42 2.65 3.67 -8.96
CA GLU A 42 1.36 3.08 -9.31
C GLU A 42 1.52 2.26 -10.60
N PHE A 43 0.72 1.20 -10.72
CA PHE A 43 0.82 0.35 -11.91
C PHE A 43 0.23 1.02 -13.14
N VAL A 44 0.95 0.98 -14.24
CA VAL A 44 0.49 1.47 -15.53
C VAL A 44 0.21 0.34 -16.52
N SER A 45 -0.74 0.57 -17.42
CA SER A 45 -1.08 -0.40 -18.46
C SER A 45 0.02 -0.43 -19.53
N ALA A 46 0.58 -1.61 -19.80
CA ALA A 46 1.52 -1.81 -20.91
C ALA A 46 0.89 -1.40 -22.26
N GLU A 47 -0.40 -1.63 -22.43
CA GLU A 47 -1.12 -1.18 -23.64
C GLU A 47 -1.18 0.35 -23.76
N GLY A 48 -1.32 1.07 -22.61
CA GLY A 48 -1.28 2.53 -22.58
C GLY A 48 0.09 3.08 -22.94
N VAL A 49 1.15 2.46 -22.40
CA VAL A 49 2.54 2.81 -22.73
C VAL A 49 2.84 2.50 -24.20
N PHE A 50 2.52 1.30 -24.64
CA PHE A 50 2.72 0.85 -26.03
C PHE A 50 2.11 1.81 -27.06
N ARG A 51 0.94 2.37 -26.76
CA ARG A 51 0.28 3.39 -27.59
C ARG A 51 0.81 4.79 -27.41
N ARG A 52 1.87 5.00 -26.62
CA ARG A 52 2.49 6.30 -26.31
C ARG A 52 1.48 7.33 -25.79
N ASN A 53 0.59 6.91 -24.89
CA ASN A 53 -0.37 7.80 -24.28
C ASN A 53 0.33 8.75 -23.30
N GLU A 54 0.32 10.06 -23.59
CA GLU A 54 0.98 11.11 -22.77
C GLU A 54 0.53 11.08 -21.31
N ARG A 55 -0.77 10.90 -21.07
CA ARG A 55 -1.28 10.79 -19.70
C ARG A 55 -0.67 9.60 -18.94
N THR A 56 -0.34 8.50 -19.64
CA THR A 56 0.34 7.35 -19.02
C THR A 56 1.77 7.72 -18.65
N ARG A 57 2.43 8.57 -19.43
CA ARG A 57 3.79 9.04 -19.16
C ARG A 57 3.85 9.91 -17.90
N GLU A 58 2.88 10.79 -17.67
CA GLU A 58 2.78 11.63 -16.48
C GLU A 58 2.75 10.80 -15.17
N TYR A 59 2.07 9.64 -15.17
CA TYR A 59 2.06 8.73 -14.02
C TYR A 59 3.40 8.08 -13.69
N LEU A 60 4.39 8.17 -14.60
CA LEU A 60 5.71 7.57 -14.43
C LEU A 60 6.72 8.56 -13.84
N ASP A 61 6.36 9.84 -13.70
CA ASP A 61 7.26 10.87 -13.21
C ASP A 61 7.69 10.63 -11.77
N PHE A 62 8.98 10.84 -11.51
CA PHE A 62 9.58 10.73 -10.18
C PHE A 62 10.82 11.63 -10.06
N ALA A 63 11.24 11.92 -8.84
CA ALA A 63 12.45 12.67 -8.54
C ALA A 63 13.61 11.75 -8.15
N ASP A 64 14.85 12.17 -8.37
CA ASP A 64 16.03 11.38 -8.02
C ASP A 64 16.10 10.98 -6.54
N GLY A 65 15.58 11.82 -5.65
CA GLY A 65 15.49 11.49 -4.22
C GLY A 65 14.55 10.33 -3.88
N GLU A 66 13.78 9.81 -4.86
CA GLU A 66 12.91 8.63 -4.67
C GLU A 66 13.65 7.30 -4.92
N ARG A 67 14.84 7.34 -5.53
CA ARG A 67 15.62 6.14 -5.87
C ARG A 67 16.07 5.34 -4.63
N PRO A 68 16.15 3.99 -4.70
CA PRO A 68 15.79 3.16 -5.84
C PRO A 68 14.28 3.10 -6.04
N LEU A 69 13.86 3.27 -7.30
CA LEU A 69 12.46 3.28 -7.69
C LEU A 69 12.21 2.35 -8.88
N GLY A 70 11.17 1.51 -8.75
CA GLY A 70 10.67 0.67 -9.82
C GLY A 70 9.41 1.22 -10.46
N VAL A 71 9.29 1.02 -11.78
CA VAL A 71 8.03 1.27 -12.50
C VAL A 71 7.25 -0.03 -12.62
N GLN A 72 6.00 -0.03 -12.13
CA GLN A 72 5.15 -1.21 -12.19
C GLN A 72 4.27 -1.23 -13.43
N LEU A 73 4.39 -2.32 -14.21
CA LEU A 73 3.61 -2.57 -15.42
C LEU A 73 2.61 -3.72 -15.24
N PHE A 74 1.45 -3.61 -15.88
CA PHE A 74 0.53 -4.74 -16.02
C PHE A 74 0.06 -4.94 -17.46
N GLY A 75 -0.12 -6.19 -17.84
CA GLY A 75 -0.58 -6.62 -19.16
C GLY A 75 -0.50 -8.14 -19.27
N ALA A 76 -1.08 -8.69 -20.35
CA ALA A 76 -1.07 -10.13 -20.62
C ALA A 76 -0.42 -10.48 -21.98
N ASN A 77 -0.16 -9.48 -22.82
CA ASN A 77 0.51 -9.70 -24.11
C ASN A 77 2.02 -9.56 -23.95
N PRO A 78 2.83 -10.62 -24.15
CA PRO A 78 4.27 -10.58 -23.96
C PRO A 78 4.99 -9.54 -24.81
N ALA A 79 4.59 -9.38 -26.08
CA ALA A 79 5.23 -8.43 -26.99
C ALA A 79 4.95 -6.97 -26.58
N HIS A 80 3.69 -6.65 -26.21
CA HIS A 80 3.33 -5.32 -25.73
C HIS A 80 3.97 -5.00 -24.38
N MET A 81 4.11 -5.99 -23.49
CA MET A 81 4.79 -5.83 -22.20
C MET A 81 6.28 -5.56 -22.38
N ALA A 82 6.94 -6.28 -23.27
CA ALA A 82 8.35 -6.09 -23.58
C ALA A 82 8.61 -4.70 -24.19
N GLU A 83 7.80 -4.28 -25.15
CA GLU A 83 7.94 -2.97 -25.78
C GLU A 83 7.62 -1.83 -24.82
N ALA A 84 6.55 -1.97 -24.01
CA ALA A 84 6.22 -0.99 -22.98
C ALA A 84 7.35 -0.85 -21.95
N ALA A 85 7.98 -1.95 -21.55
CA ALA A 85 9.13 -1.90 -20.63
C ALA A 85 10.32 -1.14 -21.22
N ARG A 86 10.66 -1.37 -22.52
CA ARG A 86 11.71 -0.59 -23.21
C ARG A 86 11.38 0.91 -23.23
N GLN A 87 10.15 1.26 -23.62
CA GLN A 87 9.71 2.66 -23.67
C GLN A 87 9.78 3.33 -22.30
N VAL A 88 9.41 2.63 -21.21
CA VAL A 88 9.50 3.15 -19.85
C VAL A 88 10.98 3.40 -19.48
N VAL A 89 11.88 2.48 -19.81
CA VAL A 89 13.33 2.67 -19.58
C VAL A 89 13.85 3.91 -20.31
N ASP A 90 13.44 4.08 -21.57
CA ASP A 90 13.85 5.25 -22.38
C ASP A 90 13.25 6.57 -21.85
N TRP A 91 12.04 6.54 -21.31
CA TRP A 91 11.36 7.76 -20.86
C TRP A 91 11.84 8.27 -19.52
N VAL A 92 12.07 7.36 -18.55
CA VAL A 92 12.25 7.77 -17.15
C VAL A 92 13.45 7.10 -16.46
N ALA A 93 14.13 6.16 -17.12
CA ALA A 93 15.30 5.46 -16.59
C ALA A 93 15.13 4.98 -15.14
N PRO A 94 14.15 4.10 -14.83
CA PRO A 94 13.92 3.58 -13.48
C PRO A 94 15.07 2.68 -13.05
N ASP A 95 15.16 2.38 -11.74
CA ASP A 95 16.19 1.46 -11.24
C ASP A 95 15.83 -0.02 -11.50
N PHE A 96 14.56 -0.31 -11.75
CA PHE A 96 14.04 -1.63 -12.13
C PHE A 96 12.64 -1.54 -12.73
N ILE A 97 12.22 -2.58 -13.44
CA ILE A 97 10.83 -2.79 -13.86
C ILE A 97 10.18 -3.77 -12.88
N ASP A 98 8.95 -3.48 -12.43
CA ASP A 98 8.16 -4.40 -11.60
C ASP A 98 6.93 -4.90 -12.34
N LEU A 99 6.66 -6.21 -12.30
CA LEU A 99 5.55 -6.85 -12.99
C LEU A 99 4.39 -7.08 -12.02
N ASN A 100 3.21 -6.53 -12.35
CA ASN A 100 2.01 -6.73 -11.56
C ASN A 100 1.26 -8.01 -11.95
N PHE A 101 1.40 -9.06 -11.13
CA PHE A 101 0.63 -10.31 -11.21
C PHE A 101 -0.30 -10.50 -10.00
N GLY A 102 -0.60 -9.41 -9.27
CA GLY A 102 -1.39 -9.48 -8.03
C GLY A 102 -2.62 -8.58 -7.96
N CYS A 103 -2.83 -7.66 -8.92
CA CYS A 103 -3.95 -6.72 -8.88
C CYS A 103 -5.30 -7.47 -8.99
N PRO A 104 -6.22 -7.33 -8.00
CA PRO A 104 -7.51 -8.01 -8.02
C PRO A 104 -8.62 -7.23 -8.76
N VAL A 105 -8.34 -6.01 -9.21
CA VAL A 105 -9.33 -5.07 -9.77
C VAL A 105 -9.94 -5.63 -11.05
N ASN A 106 -11.28 -5.67 -11.12
CA ASN A 106 -12.01 -6.27 -12.24
C ASN A 106 -11.61 -5.70 -13.62
N LYS A 107 -11.33 -4.40 -13.72
CA LYS A 107 -10.89 -3.75 -14.98
C LYS A 107 -9.54 -4.29 -15.49
N VAL A 108 -8.64 -4.72 -14.59
CA VAL A 108 -7.34 -5.33 -14.92
C VAL A 108 -7.53 -6.79 -15.25
N VAL A 109 -8.27 -7.51 -14.40
CA VAL A 109 -8.56 -8.95 -14.54
C VAL A 109 -9.35 -9.27 -15.82
N ALA A 110 -10.32 -8.42 -16.21
CA ALA A 110 -11.10 -8.59 -17.43
C ALA A 110 -10.24 -8.50 -18.72
N LYS A 111 -9.05 -7.91 -18.63
CA LYS A 111 -8.05 -7.87 -19.71
C LYS A 111 -6.99 -8.98 -19.56
N ASN A 112 -7.28 -10.02 -18.80
CA ASN A 112 -6.37 -11.12 -18.46
C ASN A 112 -5.06 -10.69 -17.77
N GLY A 113 -4.98 -9.46 -17.23
CA GLY A 113 -3.80 -8.94 -16.53
C GLY A 113 -3.86 -9.12 -15.01
N GLY A 114 -2.81 -8.72 -14.34
CA GLY A 114 -2.71 -8.78 -12.87
C GLY A 114 -2.87 -10.19 -12.34
N SER A 115 -3.74 -10.38 -11.34
CA SER A 115 -3.96 -11.68 -10.69
C SER A 115 -4.62 -12.75 -11.59
N ALA A 116 -5.18 -12.38 -12.75
CA ALA A 116 -5.71 -13.36 -13.70
C ALA A 116 -4.61 -14.31 -14.21
N LEU A 117 -3.38 -13.81 -14.33
CA LEU A 117 -2.23 -14.59 -14.78
C LEU A 117 -1.80 -15.69 -13.79
N LEU A 118 -2.24 -15.64 -12.54
CA LEU A 118 -2.01 -16.75 -11.60
C LEU A 118 -2.74 -18.05 -12.01
N LYS A 119 -3.77 -17.95 -12.86
CA LYS A 119 -4.45 -19.11 -13.45
C LYS A 119 -3.82 -19.60 -14.75
N ASP A 120 -2.95 -18.78 -15.37
CA ASP A 120 -2.32 -19.04 -16.66
C ASP A 120 -0.80 -18.85 -16.55
N CYS A 121 -0.16 -19.84 -15.91
CA CYS A 121 1.29 -19.85 -15.73
C CYS A 121 2.09 -19.84 -17.04
N PRO A 122 1.65 -20.46 -18.16
CA PRO A 122 2.32 -20.31 -19.45
C PRO A 122 2.39 -18.87 -19.94
N THR A 123 1.28 -18.13 -19.92
CA THR A 123 1.25 -16.71 -20.29
C THR A 123 2.06 -15.86 -19.31
N LEU A 124 1.95 -16.09 -18.00
CA LEU A 124 2.75 -15.42 -16.97
C LEU A 124 4.25 -15.59 -17.25
N SER A 125 4.71 -16.81 -17.53
CA SER A 125 6.10 -17.12 -17.88
C SER A 125 6.54 -16.39 -19.15
N SER A 126 5.69 -16.39 -20.19
CA SER A 126 5.99 -15.74 -21.47
C SER A 126 6.15 -14.22 -21.29
N VAL A 127 5.27 -13.57 -20.52
CA VAL A 127 5.34 -12.14 -20.18
C VAL A 127 6.63 -11.84 -19.41
N ALA A 128 6.91 -12.60 -18.35
CA ALA A 128 8.11 -12.37 -17.53
C ALA A 128 9.41 -12.50 -18.35
N LYS A 129 9.56 -13.56 -19.15
CA LYS A 129 10.71 -13.77 -20.03
C LYS A 129 10.87 -12.65 -21.06
N ALA A 130 9.76 -12.24 -21.69
CA ALA A 130 9.80 -11.19 -22.71
C ALA A 130 10.28 -9.85 -22.12
N VAL A 131 9.81 -9.48 -20.94
CA VAL A 131 10.23 -8.23 -20.28
C VAL A 131 11.68 -8.32 -19.81
N VAL A 132 12.07 -9.40 -19.13
CA VAL A 132 13.47 -9.59 -18.68
C VAL A 132 14.45 -9.48 -19.84
N GLN A 133 14.16 -10.11 -20.98
CA GLN A 133 15.01 -10.03 -22.18
C GLN A 133 15.01 -8.63 -22.80
N ALA A 134 13.88 -7.93 -22.76
CA ALA A 134 13.72 -6.64 -23.41
C ALA A 134 14.51 -5.51 -22.74
N VAL A 135 14.67 -5.57 -21.43
CA VAL A 135 15.28 -4.48 -20.64
C VAL A 135 16.65 -4.84 -20.03
N ALA A 136 17.17 -6.03 -20.34
CA ALA A 136 18.49 -6.43 -19.84
C ALA A 136 19.56 -5.38 -20.18
N PRO A 137 20.45 -4.99 -19.24
CA PRO A 137 20.73 -5.61 -17.94
C PRO A 137 19.89 -5.06 -16.77
N LEU A 138 18.89 -4.21 -17.01
CA LEU A 138 18.05 -3.65 -15.95
C LEU A 138 17.31 -4.77 -15.20
N PRO A 139 17.31 -4.78 -13.84
CA PRO A 139 16.59 -5.80 -13.08
C PRO A 139 15.07 -5.74 -13.31
N VAL A 140 14.45 -6.91 -13.31
CA VAL A 140 13.00 -7.05 -13.34
C VAL A 140 12.54 -7.77 -12.06
N THR A 141 11.58 -7.18 -11.34
CA THR A 141 10.94 -7.78 -10.18
C THR A 141 9.48 -8.12 -10.49
N ALA A 142 8.83 -8.85 -9.60
CA ALA A 142 7.41 -9.12 -9.76
C ALA A 142 6.66 -9.04 -8.43
N LYS A 143 5.37 -8.68 -8.48
CA LYS A 143 4.48 -8.70 -7.32
C LYS A 143 3.29 -9.63 -7.58
N ILE A 144 3.11 -10.63 -6.71
CA ILE A 144 2.05 -11.64 -6.79
C ILE A 144 1.13 -11.63 -5.58
N ARG A 145 0.02 -12.38 -5.70
CA ARG A 145 -0.78 -12.91 -4.59
C ARG A 145 -0.54 -14.40 -4.45
N ILE A 146 -0.97 -15.01 -3.34
CA ILE A 146 -0.75 -16.44 -3.09
C ILE A 146 -1.55 -17.36 -4.01
N GLY A 147 -2.54 -16.85 -4.73
CA GLY A 147 -3.36 -17.59 -5.68
C GLY A 147 -4.61 -16.81 -6.10
N TRP A 148 -5.44 -17.45 -6.94
CA TRP A 148 -6.70 -16.88 -7.38
C TRP A 148 -7.78 -16.93 -6.29
N ASP A 149 -7.97 -18.10 -5.68
CA ASP A 149 -8.90 -18.37 -4.57
C ASP A 149 -8.32 -19.43 -3.63
N ALA A 150 -9.07 -19.82 -2.61
CA ALA A 150 -8.63 -20.78 -1.60
C ALA A 150 -8.33 -22.17 -2.17
N ASN A 151 -8.95 -22.56 -3.30
CA ASN A 151 -8.75 -23.86 -3.94
C ASN A 151 -7.62 -23.84 -4.97
N SER A 152 -7.02 -22.68 -5.23
CA SER A 152 -6.00 -22.51 -6.26
C SER A 152 -4.80 -21.67 -5.76
N ILE A 153 -4.37 -21.94 -4.53
CA ILE A 153 -3.13 -21.39 -3.98
C ILE A 153 -1.95 -22.04 -4.71
N ASN A 154 -1.13 -21.25 -5.39
CA ASN A 154 -0.05 -21.74 -6.24
C ASN A 154 1.22 -20.86 -6.20
N ALA A 155 1.36 -20.03 -5.15
CA ALA A 155 2.44 -19.03 -5.07
C ALA A 155 3.85 -19.64 -5.17
N VAL A 156 4.09 -20.80 -4.56
CA VAL A 156 5.41 -21.47 -4.62
C VAL A 156 5.76 -21.82 -6.07
N ARG A 157 4.84 -22.49 -6.79
CA ARG A 157 5.04 -22.83 -8.20
C ARG A 157 5.23 -21.59 -9.08
N VAL A 158 4.45 -20.55 -8.84
CA VAL A 158 4.58 -19.26 -9.59
C VAL A 158 5.94 -18.62 -9.32
N ALA A 159 6.42 -18.65 -8.08
CA ALA A 159 7.73 -18.13 -7.71
C ALA A 159 8.88 -18.87 -8.40
N GLU A 160 8.84 -20.20 -8.45
CA GLU A 160 9.80 -21.03 -9.19
C GLU A 160 9.83 -20.69 -10.68
N ILE A 161 8.65 -20.55 -11.30
CA ILE A 161 8.52 -20.16 -12.70
C ILE A 161 9.15 -18.77 -12.93
N LEU A 162 8.84 -17.78 -12.09
CA LEU A 162 9.35 -16.42 -12.21
C LEU A 162 10.86 -16.36 -12.01
N GLN A 163 11.40 -17.08 -11.03
CA GLN A 163 12.85 -17.24 -10.87
C GLN A 163 13.49 -17.84 -12.12
N GLY A 164 12.91 -18.89 -12.70
CA GLY A 164 13.37 -19.51 -13.95
C GLY A 164 13.26 -18.58 -15.18
N CYS A 165 12.44 -17.52 -15.10
CA CYS A 165 12.36 -16.47 -16.13
C CYS A 165 13.42 -15.37 -15.96
N GLY A 166 14.19 -15.34 -14.86
CA GLY A 166 15.19 -14.32 -14.58
C GLY A 166 14.67 -13.14 -13.76
N ILE A 167 13.55 -13.30 -13.05
CA ILE A 167 13.07 -12.28 -12.07
C ILE A 167 14.12 -12.16 -10.95
N ALA A 168 14.46 -10.92 -10.60
CA ALA A 168 15.52 -10.60 -9.64
C ALA A 168 15.04 -10.60 -8.18
N ALA A 169 13.75 -10.31 -7.91
CA ALA A 169 13.13 -10.41 -6.59
C ALA A 169 11.60 -10.53 -6.71
N LEU A 170 10.93 -11.05 -5.69
CA LEU A 170 9.51 -11.33 -5.70
C LEU A 170 8.80 -10.77 -4.47
N ALA A 171 7.83 -9.87 -4.65
CA ALA A 171 6.95 -9.43 -3.58
C ALA A 171 5.67 -10.31 -3.53
N VAL A 172 5.37 -10.89 -2.36
CA VAL A 172 4.26 -11.83 -2.18
C VAL A 172 3.25 -11.27 -1.19
N HIS A 173 2.03 -10.99 -1.65
CA HIS A 173 0.92 -10.65 -0.76
C HIS A 173 0.22 -11.92 -0.30
N GLY A 174 0.17 -12.13 1.03
CA GLY A 174 -0.37 -13.33 1.69
C GLY A 174 -1.88 -13.53 1.57
N ARG A 175 -2.53 -12.95 0.57
CA ARG A 175 -3.97 -13.14 0.26
C ARG A 175 -4.19 -13.61 -1.16
N THR A 176 -5.23 -14.38 -1.37
CA THR A 176 -5.70 -14.71 -2.73
C THR A 176 -6.38 -13.50 -3.39
N ARG A 177 -6.61 -13.59 -4.70
CA ARG A 177 -7.39 -12.58 -5.42
C ARG A 177 -8.82 -12.49 -4.87
N ALA A 178 -9.45 -13.63 -4.60
CA ALA A 178 -10.83 -13.70 -4.13
C ALA A 178 -11.01 -13.06 -2.73
N GLN A 179 -10.03 -13.19 -1.86
CA GLN A 179 -10.06 -12.54 -0.55
C GLN A 179 -10.05 -11.00 -0.64
N GLY A 180 -9.48 -10.42 -1.69
CA GLY A 180 -9.29 -8.96 -1.73
C GLY A 180 -8.48 -8.47 -0.53
N TYR A 181 -9.17 -7.92 0.48
CA TYR A 181 -8.59 -7.51 1.77
C TYR A 181 -9.29 -8.18 2.97
N SER A 182 -10.19 -9.14 2.73
CA SER A 182 -10.89 -9.87 3.79
C SER A 182 -9.99 -10.91 4.45
N GLY A 183 -10.31 -11.27 5.69
CA GLY A 183 -9.53 -12.21 6.49
C GLY A 183 -8.11 -11.70 6.78
N GLU A 184 -7.18 -12.62 7.03
CA GLU A 184 -5.78 -12.34 7.33
C GLU A 184 -4.86 -12.77 6.19
N ALA A 185 -3.67 -12.16 6.11
CA ALA A 185 -2.63 -12.57 5.20
C ALA A 185 -2.00 -13.89 5.69
N ASP A 186 -1.93 -14.88 4.85
CA ASP A 186 -1.28 -16.17 5.15
C ASP A 186 0.24 -16.05 5.01
N TRP A 187 0.88 -15.83 6.14
CA TRP A 187 2.34 -15.71 6.21
C TRP A 187 3.06 -17.06 6.13
N ARG A 188 2.37 -18.18 6.38
CA ARG A 188 2.92 -19.51 6.16
C ARG A 188 3.24 -19.73 4.68
N VAL A 189 2.30 -19.39 3.79
CA VAL A 189 2.54 -19.50 2.34
C VAL A 189 3.64 -18.55 1.87
N ILE A 190 3.76 -17.34 2.45
CA ILE A 190 4.90 -16.43 2.15
C ILE A 190 6.22 -17.09 2.56
N GLY A 191 6.27 -17.74 3.73
CA GLY A 191 7.43 -18.49 4.20
C GLY A 191 7.79 -19.65 3.26
N GLU A 192 6.80 -20.46 2.83
CA GLU A 192 6.99 -21.53 1.85
C GLU A 192 7.57 -21.03 0.52
N VAL A 193 7.09 -19.87 0.04
CA VAL A 193 7.69 -19.23 -1.15
C VAL A 193 9.14 -18.85 -0.91
N ALA A 194 9.45 -18.24 0.25
CA ALA A 194 10.82 -17.83 0.57
C ALA A 194 11.78 -19.00 0.74
N GLU A 195 11.28 -20.18 1.08
CA GLU A 195 12.07 -21.42 1.15
C GLU A 195 12.23 -22.11 -0.23
N GLY A 196 11.25 -21.94 -1.12
CA GLY A 196 11.21 -22.59 -2.44
C GLY A 196 12.05 -21.91 -3.52
N VAL A 197 12.55 -20.69 -3.30
CA VAL A 197 13.34 -19.93 -4.28
C VAL A 197 14.63 -19.37 -3.69
N THR A 198 15.59 -19.05 -4.57
CA THR A 198 16.87 -18.45 -4.15
C THR A 198 16.92 -16.93 -4.36
N ILE A 199 15.97 -16.36 -5.10
CA ILE A 199 15.83 -14.92 -5.24
C ILE A 199 15.21 -14.29 -3.99
N PRO A 200 15.52 -13.02 -3.65
CA PRO A 200 14.93 -12.34 -2.51
C PRO A 200 13.40 -12.32 -2.57
N VAL A 201 12.75 -12.73 -1.48
CA VAL A 201 11.30 -12.65 -1.31
C VAL A 201 10.96 -11.53 -0.34
N ILE A 202 10.06 -10.63 -0.76
CA ILE A 202 9.56 -9.50 0.01
C ILE A 202 8.14 -9.85 0.51
N GLY A 203 7.97 -10.00 1.83
CA GLY A 203 6.68 -10.32 2.43
C GLY A 203 5.74 -9.12 2.48
N ASN A 204 4.46 -9.32 2.15
CA ASN A 204 3.45 -8.26 2.15
C ASN A 204 2.12 -8.76 2.73
N GLY A 205 1.48 -7.94 3.55
CA GLY A 205 0.15 -8.18 4.13
C GLY A 205 0.13 -8.03 5.65
N ASP A 206 -0.82 -7.25 6.14
CA ASP A 206 -1.14 -7.04 7.56
C ASP A 206 0.05 -6.60 8.45
N LEU A 207 0.96 -5.84 7.90
CA LEU A 207 2.08 -5.26 8.61
C LEU A 207 1.69 -3.86 9.11
N PHE A 208 1.22 -3.76 10.34
CA PHE A 208 0.71 -2.53 10.95
C PHE A 208 1.60 -2.00 12.09
N SER A 209 2.62 -2.74 12.51
CA SER A 209 3.54 -2.36 13.57
C SER A 209 4.96 -2.85 13.32
N ALA A 210 5.93 -2.27 14.02
CA ALA A 210 7.32 -2.70 13.97
C ALA A 210 7.50 -4.11 14.52
N GLN A 211 6.77 -4.45 15.60
CA GLN A 211 6.82 -5.77 16.20
C GLN A 211 6.34 -6.85 15.23
N GLU A 212 5.27 -6.56 14.48
CA GLU A 212 4.77 -7.48 13.47
C GLU A 212 5.82 -7.76 12.38
N VAL A 213 6.51 -6.72 11.91
CA VAL A 213 7.58 -6.86 10.92
C VAL A 213 8.72 -7.75 11.44
N VAL A 214 9.17 -7.52 12.68
CA VAL A 214 10.24 -8.33 13.28
C VAL A 214 9.79 -9.76 13.51
N ARG A 215 8.55 -9.98 13.97
CA ARG A 215 7.97 -11.31 14.10
C ARG A 215 8.02 -12.06 12.77
N ARG A 216 7.54 -11.45 11.67
CA ARG A 216 7.55 -12.08 10.34
C ARG A 216 8.95 -12.34 9.82
N ARG A 217 9.89 -11.42 10.05
CA ARG A 217 11.31 -11.63 9.72
C ARG A 217 11.89 -12.85 10.45
N THR A 218 11.51 -13.06 11.72
CA THR A 218 12.00 -14.19 12.52
C THR A 218 11.34 -15.51 12.12
N GLU A 219 10.05 -15.48 11.81
CA GLU A 219 9.27 -16.68 11.46
C GLU A 219 9.51 -17.19 10.03
N THR A 220 10.04 -16.33 9.14
CA THR A 220 10.19 -16.66 7.72
C THR A 220 11.57 -16.29 7.19
N LYS A 221 11.94 -16.82 6.02
CA LYS A 221 13.21 -16.49 5.33
C LYS A 221 13.08 -15.29 4.36
N ILE A 222 12.12 -14.38 4.59
CA ILE A 222 11.97 -13.22 3.73
C ILE A 222 13.18 -12.29 3.80
N ALA A 223 13.53 -11.70 2.68
CA ALA A 223 14.66 -10.77 2.56
C ALA A 223 14.28 -9.30 2.82
N GLY A 224 12.99 -8.98 2.87
CA GLY A 224 12.47 -7.64 3.14
C GLY A 224 10.96 -7.67 3.30
N VAL A 225 10.35 -6.51 3.56
CA VAL A 225 8.90 -6.36 3.67
C VAL A 225 8.38 -5.22 2.82
N MET A 226 7.11 -5.36 2.38
CA MET A 226 6.41 -4.32 1.64
C MET A 226 5.20 -3.83 2.44
N ILE A 227 5.18 -2.53 2.74
CA ILE A 227 4.17 -1.88 3.57
C ILE A 227 3.16 -1.18 2.67
N GLY A 228 1.87 -1.47 2.84
CA GLY A 228 0.78 -0.84 2.09
C GLY A 228 -0.12 0.00 3.00
N ARG A 229 -1.25 -0.56 3.43
CA ARG A 229 -2.32 0.13 4.14
C ARG A 229 -1.88 0.88 5.41
N ALA A 230 -0.89 0.38 6.12
CA ALA A 230 -0.34 1.06 7.30
C ALA A 230 0.30 2.40 6.91
N ALA A 231 1.07 2.44 5.82
CA ALA A 231 1.70 3.67 5.34
C ALA A 231 0.68 4.73 4.91
N MET A 232 -0.50 4.33 4.36
CA MET A 232 -1.55 5.28 3.97
C MET A 232 -2.01 6.17 5.12
N SER A 233 -2.05 5.63 6.33
CA SER A 233 -2.52 6.35 7.51
C SER A 233 -1.37 6.88 8.39
N ALA A 234 -0.18 6.28 8.28
CA ALA A 234 0.98 6.58 9.11
C ALA A 234 2.28 6.38 8.30
N PRO A 235 2.67 7.32 7.42
CA PRO A 235 3.90 7.16 6.62
C PRO A 235 5.15 7.06 7.50
N TRP A 236 5.13 7.55 8.73
CA TRP A 236 6.20 7.41 9.73
C TRP A 236 6.41 5.97 10.24
N ILE A 237 5.57 5.01 9.84
CA ILE A 237 5.74 3.59 10.17
C ILE A 237 7.11 3.05 9.72
N PHE A 238 7.64 3.55 8.60
CA PHE A 238 8.96 3.16 8.12
C PHE A 238 10.06 3.54 9.11
N ARG A 239 10.02 4.76 9.68
CA ARG A 239 10.95 5.23 10.72
C ARG A 239 10.83 4.39 12.00
N GLN A 240 9.59 4.07 12.40
CA GLN A 240 9.32 3.23 13.57
C GLN A 240 9.87 1.81 13.39
N ILE A 241 9.68 1.20 12.22
CA ILE A 241 10.23 -0.14 11.93
C ILE A 241 11.75 -0.11 11.97
N LYS A 242 12.39 0.85 11.30
CA LYS A 242 13.85 0.96 11.28
C LYS A 242 14.44 1.15 12.67
N TYR A 243 13.83 2.01 13.46
CA TYR A 243 14.27 2.23 14.84
C TYR A 243 14.18 0.93 15.65
N TYR A 244 13.07 0.23 15.56
CA TYR A 244 12.86 -1.03 16.27
C TYR A 244 13.80 -2.14 15.80
N LEU A 245 14.10 -2.22 14.50
CA LEU A 245 15.06 -3.20 13.96
C LEU A 245 16.48 -3.00 14.48
N VAL A 246 16.86 -1.76 14.83
CA VAL A 246 18.20 -1.43 15.31
C VAL A 246 18.29 -1.51 16.82
N THR A 247 17.27 -1.02 17.55
CA THR A 247 17.33 -0.84 19.00
C THR A 247 16.55 -1.88 19.80
N GLY A 248 15.57 -2.54 19.18
CA GLY A 248 14.60 -3.37 19.89
C GLY A 248 13.54 -2.58 20.67
N GLU A 249 13.60 -1.24 20.62
CA GLU A 249 12.70 -0.34 21.34
C GLU A 249 11.64 0.28 20.40
N LEU A 250 10.45 0.55 20.95
CA LEU A 250 9.37 1.20 20.21
C LEU A 250 9.60 2.70 20.11
N LEU A 251 9.67 3.21 18.89
CA LEU A 251 9.62 4.64 18.66
C LEU A 251 8.15 5.11 18.73
N PRO A 252 7.81 6.06 19.60
CA PRO A 252 6.47 6.64 19.65
C PRO A 252 6.01 7.20 18.30
N ALA A 253 4.71 7.28 18.11
CA ALA A 253 4.17 8.01 16.95
C ALA A 253 4.53 9.50 17.08
N PRO A 254 4.67 10.21 15.94
CA PRO A 254 4.96 11.65 15.95
C PRO A 254 3.91 12.42 16.75
N GLU A 255 4.32 13.56 17.29
CA GLU A 255 3.42 14.50 17.94
C GLU A 255 2.26 14.92 17.01
N LEU A 256 1.16 15.35 17.59
CA LEU A 256 -0.04 15.72 16.81
C LEU A 256 0.26 16.78 15.76
N SER A 257 1.08 17.76 16.11
CA SER A 257 1.53 18.83 15.20
C SER A 257 2.33 18.28 14.00
N GLU A 258 3.26 17.33 14.22
CA GLU A 258 4.02 16.72 13.13
C GLU A 258 3.08 15.93 12.19
N ARG A 259 2.08 15.20 12.75
CA ARG A 259 1.10 14.48 11.93
C ARG A 259 0.29 15.41 11.05
N TRP A 260 -0.16 16.56 11.59
CA TRP A 260 -0.87 17.56 10.82
C TRP A 260 0.00 18.23 9.76
N ASN A 261 1.26 18.50 10.07
CA ASN A 261 2.22 19.03 9.10
C ASN A 261 2.36 18.13 7.87
N VAL A 262 2.41 16.80 8.08
CA VAL A 262 2.44 15.83 6.98
C VAL A 262 1.17 15.90 6.13
N ILE A 263 0.01 16.00 6.75
CA ILE A 263 -1.28 16.05 6.05
C ILE A 263 -1.39 17.35 5.23
N ILE A 264 -1.10 18.48 5.85
CA ILE A 264 -1.14 19.81 5.21
C ILE A 264 -0.13 19.87 4.06
N GLU A 265 1.12 19.45 4.29
CA GLU A 265 2.14 19.39 3.24
C GLU A 265 1.68 18.57 2.05
N HIS A 266 1.11 17.37 2.31
CA HIS A 266 0.61 16.50 1.25
C HIS A 266 -0.48 17.22 0.43
N CYS A 267 -1.44 17.85 1.08
CA CYS A 267 -2.54 18.54 0.42
C CYS A 267 -2.04 19.77 -0.38
N ARG A 268 -1.14 20.58 0.19
CA ARG A 268 -0.55 21.74 -0.48
C ARG A 268 0.19 21.35 -1.76
N ARG A 269 1.05 20.32 -1.64
CA ARG A 269 1.83 19.85 -2.79
C ARG A 269 0.94 19.21 -3.85
N HIS A 270 -0.09 18.48 -3.43
CA HIS A 270 -1.03 17.87 -4.37
C HIS A 270 -1.86 18.93 -5.10
N ALA A 271 -2.30 19.99 -4.43
CA ALA A 271 -2.99 21.11 -5.04
C ALA A 271 -2.10 21.86 -6.05
N ALA A 272 -0.83 22.08 -5.68
CA ALA A 272 0.13 22.73 -6.56
C ALA A 272 0.45 21.92 -7.83
N ASP A 273 0.55 20.59 -7.71
CA ASP A 273 0.84 19.68 -8.82
C ASP A 273 -0.37 19.54 -9.78
N TRP A 274 -1.59 19.60 -9.23
CA TRP A 274 -2.82 19.41 -10.01
C TRP A 274 -3.24 20.64 -10.81
N GLY A 275 -2.93 21.84 -10.32
CA GLY A 275 -3.26 23.12 -10.95
C GLY A 275 -4.71 23.61 -10.72
N ASP A 276 -5.61 22.76 -10.20
CA ASP A 276 -6.96 23.11 -9.75
C ASP A 276 -7.12 22.64 -8.30
N GLU A 277 -7.10 23.57 -7.35
CA GLU A 277 -7.10 23.26 -5.92
C GLU A 277 -8.36 22.50 -5.50
N GLU A 278 -9.53 22.90 -6.00
CA GLU A 278 -10.78 22.29 -5.60
C GLU A 278 -10.85 20.81 -6.03
N GLN A 279 -10.49 20.52 -7.27
CA GLN A 279 -10.45 19.14 -7.76
C GLN A 279 -9.37 18.32 -7.04
N ALA A 280 -8.19 18.91 -6.82
CA ALA A 280 -7.11 18.27 -6.08
C ALA A 280 -7.55 17.86 -4.67
N ILE A 281 -8.11 18.80 -3.90
CA ILE A 281 -8.52 18.51 -2.51
C ILE A 281 -9.71 17.54 -2.45
N ARG A 282 -10.64 17.61 -3.40
CA ARG A 282 -11.71 16.60 -3.51
C ARG A 282 -11.13 15.20 -3.76
N SER A 283 -10.09 15.06 -4.58
CA SER A 283 -9.41 13.79 -4.80
C SER A 283 -8.68 13.28 -3.56
N MET A 284 -8.21 14.18 -2.68
CA MET A 284 -7.53 13.86 -1.42
C MET A 284 -8.47 13.37 -0.31
N ARG A 285 -9.79 13.51 -0.42
CA ARG A 285 -10.74 13.13 0.64
C ARG A 285 -10.55 11.69 1.11
N ALA A 286 -10.37 10.74 0.20
CA ALA A 286 -10.10 9.34 0.55
C ALA A 286 -8.80 9.16 1.35
N ARG A 287 -7.77 9.96 1.06
CA ARG A 287 -6.51 10.01 1.81
C ARG A 287 -6.68 10.60 3.19
N LEU A 288 -7.39 11.71 3.29
CA LEU A 288 -7.70 12.36 4.56
C LEU A 288 -8.46 11.39 5.49
N MET A 289 -9.40 10.58 4.93
CA MET A 289 -10.04 9.49 5.66
C MET A 289 -9.05 8.45 6.19
N ALA A 290 -7.99 8.14 5.44
CA ALA A 290 -6.97 7.22 5.89
C ALA A 290 -6.11 7.84 7.01
N TYR A 291 -5.65 9.08 6.84
CA TYR A 291 -4.89 9.81 7.84
C TYR A 291 -5.63 9.97 9.18
N SER A 292 -6.95 10.21 9.13
CA SER A 292 -7.74 10.40 10.34
C SER A 292 -7.67 9.22 11.32
N LYS A 293 -7.37 8.00 10.84
CA LYS A 293 -7.29 6.80 11.70
C LYS A 293 -6.24 6.91 12.80
N ASN A 294 -5.23 7.75 12.59
CA ASN A 294 -4.14 7.97 13.55
C ASN A 294 -4.23 9.34 14.24
N LEU A 295 -5.39 10.00 14.16
CA LEU A 295 -5.66 11.26 14.86
C LEU A 295 -6.71 11.03 15.95
N PRO A 296 -6.64 11.77 17.08
CA PRO A 296 -7.75 11.84 18.02
C PRO A 296 -9.05 12.22 17.32
N GLU A 297 -10.19 11.93 17.92
CA GLU A 297 -11.49 12.29 17.37
C GLU A 297 -11.75 11.90 15.91
N ALA A 298 -11.15 10.80 15.45
CA ALA A 298 -11.14 10.35 14.06
C ALA A 298 -12.54 10.35 13.38
N LYS A 299 -13.62 10.12 14.13
CA LYS A 299 -14.99 10.15 13.59
C LYS A 299 -15.38 11.55 13.18
N ALA A 300 -15.21 12.54 14.06
CA ALA A 300 -15.54 13.94 13.79
C ALA A 300 -14.68 14.49 12.64
N LEU A 301 -13.39 14.16 12.62
CA LEU A 301 -12.51 14.53 11.50
C LEU A 301 -12.99 13.97 10.16
N ARG A 302 -13.42 12.71 10.11
CA ARG A 302 -13.94 12.11 8.88
C ARG A 302 -15.19 12.84 8.36
N GLU A 303 -16.08 13.25 9.23
CA GLU A 303 -17.26 14.03 8.84
C GLU A 303 -16.85 15.37 8.22
N ARG A 304 -15.86 16.07 8.79
CA ARG A 304 -15.32 17.31 8.22
C ARG A 304 -14.63 17.08 6.89
N PHE A 305 -13.77 16.07 6.79
CA PHE A 305 -13.00 15.77 5.58
C PHE A 305 -13.83 15.39 4.35
N GLN A 306 -15.08 14.96 4.54
CA GLN A 306 -15.98 14.68 3.40
C GLN A 306 -16.34 15.93 2.60
N HIS A 307 -16.24 17.10 3.19
CA HIS A 307 -16.73 18.36 2.62
C HIS A 307 -15.63 19.31 2.17
N VAL A 308 -14.36 19.10 2.59
CA VAL A 308 -13.25 19.99 2.25
C VAL A 308 -13.02 20.10 0.75
N SER A 309 -12.71 21.30 0.29
CA SER A 309 -12.44 21.63 -1.09
C SER A 309 -11.22 22.54 -1.29
N THR A 310 -10.65 23.06 -0.20
CA THR A 310 -9.46 23.92 -0.22
C THR A 310 -8.44 23.47 0.82
N VAL A 311 -7.18 23.86 0.63
CA VAL A 311 -6.10 23.65 1.61
C VAL A 311 -6.39 24.45 2.89
N GLY A 312 -6.90 25.66 2.76
CA GLY A 312 -7.26 26.51 3.91
C GLY A 312 -8.26 25.84 4.85
N GLU A 313 -9.31 25.18 4.32
CA GLU A 313 -10.25 24.42 5.15
C GLU A 313 -9.56 23.28 5.94
N ILE A 314 -8.53 22.67 5.38
CA ILE A 314 -7.76 21.60 6.05
C ILE A 314 -6.88 22.20 7.16
N GLU A 315 -6.29 23.38 6.91
CA GLU A 315 -5.49 24.14 7.89
C GLU A 315 -6.35 24.60 9.06
N ASP A 316 -7.56 25.12 8.82
CA ASP A 316 -8.52 25.50 9.85
C ASP A 316 -8.98 24.31 10.70
N ILE A 317 -9.15 23.13 10.04
CA ILE A 317 -9.43 21.88 10.73
C ILE A 317 -8.28 21.50 11.66
N ALA A 318 -7.05 21.61 11.16
CA ALA A 318 -5.84 21.28 11.91
C ALA A 318 -5.66 22.20 13.12
N GLU A 319 -5.81 23.51 12.94
CA GLU A 319 -5.70 24.49 14.01
C GLU A 319 -6.74 24.23 15.12
N THR A 320 -8.00 24.07 14.72
CA THR A 320 -9.11 23.79 15.66
C THR A 320 -8.88 22.49 16.43
N HIS A 321 -8.41 21.45 15.74
CA HIS A 321 -8.19 20.14 16.33
C HIS A 321 -6.99 20.11 17.28
N GLN A 322 -5.93 20.87 16.99
CA GLN A 322 -4.75 20.98 17.83
C GLN A 322 -4.98 21.86 19.07
N ALA A 323 -5.84 22.86 18.95
CA ALA A 323 -6.22 23.69 20.10
C ALA A 323 -7.03 22.94 21.18
N GLY A 324 -7.56 21.75 20.84
CA GLY A 324 -8.42 20.98 21.73
C GLY A 324 -9.79 21.64 21.96
N PRO A 325 -10.68 21.03 22.73
CA PRO A 325 -11.95 21.65 23.09
C PRO A 325 -11.67 22.94 23.85
N LYS A 326 -12.20 24.06 23.36
CA LYS A 326 -12.14 25.33 24.10
C LYS A 326 -12.77 25.07 25.47
N GLU A 327 -12.00 25.20 26.55
CA GLU A 327 -12.54 25.27 27.90
C GLU A 327 -13.54 26.44 27.96
N GLY A 328 -14.84 26.15 27.89
CA GLY A 328 -15.83 27.21 27.95
C GLY A 328 -17.21 26.91 27.45
N LEU A 329 -17.66 25.65 27.35
CA LEU A 329 -19.07 25.31 27.23
C LEU A 329 -19.34 24.00 27.98
N ARG A 330 -19.23 24.06 29.31
CA ARG A 330 -19.96 23.08 30.13
C ARG A 330 -21.45 23.40 29.93
N PRO A 331 -22.28 22.46 29.44
CA PRO A 331 -23.72 22.66 29.51
C PRO A 331 -24.06 22.84 30.99
N ASN A 332 -24.77 23.92 31.28
CA ASN A 332 -25.23 24.32 32.60
C ASN A 332 -25.98 23.15 33.27
N ALA A 333 -25.30 22.45 34.16
CA ALA A 333 -25.85 21.35 34.93
C ALA A 333 -26.63 21.93 36.13
N SER A 334 -27.61 22.77 35.85
CA SER A 334 -28.58 23.28 36.85
C SER A 334 -29.97 23.18 36.27
N ARG A 335 -30.54 21.98 36.37
CA ARG A 335 -31.96 21.62 36.49
C ARG A 335 -32.09 20.10 36.29
N LEU A 336 -31.74 19.35 37.31
CA LEU A 336 -32.32 18.04 37.54
C LEU A 336 -33.01 18.15 38.89
N GLU A 337 -34.32 18.38 38.90
CA GLU A 337 -35.16 18.10 40.03
C GLU A 337 -35.11 16.61 40.36
N PRO A 338 -35.18 16.22 41.65
CA PRO A 338 -35.11 14.82 42.05
C PRO A 338 -36.37 14.08 41.63
N ALA A 339 -36.25 13.09 40.78
CA ALA A 339 -37.34 12.20 40.42
C ALA A 339 -37.73 11.33 41.61
N ASP A 340 -38.97 11.40 41.95
CA ASP A 340 -39.74 10.67 42.97
C ASP A 340 -39.57 9.14 42.84
N THR A 341 -38.98 8.54 43.87
CA THR A 341 -38.87 7.09 44.01
C THR A 341 -40.17 6.56 44.63
N ARG A 342 -41.15 6.15 43.83
CA ARG A 342 -42.19 5.15 44.19
C ARG A 342 -42.95 4.70 42.95
N ARG A 343 -42.68 3.48 42.50
CA ARG A 343 -43.69 2.45 42.13
C ARG A 343 -43.05 1.23 41.51
N THR A 344 -43.00 0.21 42.37
CA THR A 344 -43.55 -1.14 42.20
C THR A 344 -43.22 -2.01 41.00
N ALA A 345 -42.65 -3.13 41.37
CA ALA A 345 -42.50 -4.39 40.69
C ALA A 345 -43.76 -4.91 39.95
N ALA A 346 -43.58 -5.52 38.80
CA ALA A 346 -44.31 -6.72 38.37
C ALA A 346 -43.63 -7.38 37.18
N ARG A 347 -43.18 -8.58 37.43
CA ARG A 347 -43.10 -9.82 36.66
C ARG A 347 -43.59 -9.80 35.18
N SER A 348 -42.82 -10.31 34.25
CA SER A 348 -43.22 -11.57 33.60
C SER A 348 -42.06 -12.21 32.85
N VAL A 349 -41.87 -13.47 33.17
CA VAL A 349 -41.06 -14.51 32.53
C VAL A 349 -41.77 -14.92 31.25
N LEU A 350 -41.09 -15.05 30.14
CA LEU A 350 -41.50 -15.99 29.10
C LEU A 350 -40.22 -16.55 28.39
N ASN A 351 -40.02 -17.84 28.68
CA ASN A 351 -39.20 -18.76 27.95
C ASN A 351 -39.72 -18.91 26.52
N PHE A 352 -38.80 -19.06 25.57
CA PHE A 352 -38.99 -20.00 24.46
C PHE A 352 -37.65 -20.55 24.00
N SER A 353 -37.51 -21.86 24.18
CA SER A 353 -36.47 -22.71 23.62
C SER A 353 -36.96 -23.36 22.30
N PRO A 354 -36.13 -24.11 21.59
CA PRO A 354 -36.00 -24.11 20.12
C PRO A 354 -36.73 -25.29 19.46
N THR A 355 -36.95 -25.19 18.17
CA THR A 355 -37.01 -26.40 17.27
C THR A 355 -36.98 -25.97 15.80
N ALA A 356 -36.22 -26.78 15.05
CA ALA A 356 -36.11 -27.11 13.64
C ALA A 356 -35.19 -26.22 12.82
#